data_52e52501ce3e5d2d1f78102c7e6b2b79
#
_entry.id   52e52501ce3e5d2d1f78102c7e6b2b79
#
_cell.length_a   1.000
_cell.length_b   1.000
_cell.length_c   1.000
_cell.angle_alpha   90.00
_cell.angle_beta   90.00
_cell.angle_gamma   90.00
#
_symmetry.space_group_name_H-M   'P 1'
#
loop_
_entity.id
_entity.type
_entity.pdbx_description
1 polymer ?
#
loop_
_entity_poly.entity_id
_entity_poly.type
_entity_poly.pdbx_seq_one_letter_code
_entity_poly.pdbx_strand_id
1 'polypeptide(L)'
;MTLVTLTDPRSPASEAYRTLRTNLSFYSLDTPVRTLVVTSPAAGEGKSTTLANLAVTIAQSGRKTILVDCDLRRPTLHELLGRPMSPGLTDVLLGANDRMPLQQTD
;
A
#
# COMPACT_ATOMS: atom_id res chain seq x y z
N MET A 1 4.09 -11.53 -9.44
CA MET A 1 2.89 -11.28 -8.63
C MET A 1 2.11 -10.12 -9.22
N THR A 2 0.80 -10.23 -9.19
CA THR A 2 -0.09 -9.21 -9.75
C THR A 2 -1.08 -8.74 -8.70
N LEU A 3 -1.50 -7.48 -8.80
CA LEU A 3 -2.51 -6.92 -7.91
C LEU A 3 -3.87 -7.04 -8.58
N VAL A 4 -4.80 -7.76 -7.95
CA VAL A 4 -6.13 -8.00 -8.53
C VAL A 4 -6.89 -6.70 -8.79
N THR A 5 -6.69 -5.67 -7.99
CA THR A 5 -7.34 -4.37 -8.20
C THR A 5 -6.89 -3.67 -9.47
N LEU A 6 -5.74 -4.03 -10.01
CA LEU A 6 -5.25 -3.52 -11.30
C LEU A 6 -5.57 -4.47 -12.45
N THR A 7 -5.43 -5.79 -12.23
CA THR A 7 -5.58 -6.78 -13.31
C THR A 7 -7.03 -7.18 -13.56
N ASP A 8 -7.86 -7.17 -12.52
CA ASP A 8 -9.28 -7.50 -12.63
C ASP A 8 -10.11 -6.61 -11.69
N PRO A 9 -10.32 -5.33 -12.07
CA PRO A 9 -11.01 -4.37 -11.19
C PRO A 9 -12.48 -4.70 -10.93
N ARG A 10 -13.08 -5.61 -11.69
CA ARG A 10 -14.49 -6.01 -11.51
C ARG A 10 -14.66 -7.32 -10.76
N SER A 11 -13.56 -7.96 -10.34
CA SER A 11 -13.64 -9.21 -9.62
C SER A 11 -14.28 -9.04 -8.24
N PRO A 12 -14.83 -10.11 -7.65
CA PRO A 12 -15.31 -10.07 -6.27
C PRO A 12 -14.23 -9.65 -5.27
N ALA A 13 -12.98 -10.04 -5.51
CA ALA A 13 -11.86 -9.63 -4.67
C ALA A 13 -11.64 -8.12 -4.72
N SER A 14 -11.66 -7.52 -5.92
CA SER A 14 -11.53 -6.07 -6.09
C SER A 14 -12.69 -5.34 -5.41
N GLU A 15 -13.92 -5.88 -5.52
CA GLU A 15 -15.09 -5.32 -4.86
C GLU A 15 -14.93 -5.36 -3.34
N ALA A 16 -14.36 -6.43 -2.80
CA ALA A 16 -14.09 -6.53 -1.36
C ALA A 16 -13.14 -5.42 -0.89
N TYR A 17 -12.12 -5.08 -1.68
CA TYR A 17 -11.21 -3.98 -1.35
C TYR A 17 -11.93 -2.62 -1.41
N ARG A 18 -12.82 -2.41 -2.37
CA ARG A 18 -13.64 -1.18 -2.42
C ARG A 18 -14.57 -1.07 -1.23
N THR A 19 -15.17 -2.17 -0.80
CA THR A 19 -16.00 -2.22 0.41
C THR A 19 -15.18 -1.87 1.64
N LEU A 20 -13.98 -2.43 1.77
CA LEU A 20 -13.07 -2.09 2.86
C LEU A 20 -12.71 -0.61 2.85
N ARG A 21 -12.40 -0.05 1.69
CA ARG A 21 -12.13 1.40 1.54
C ARG A 21 -13.31 2.23 2.03
N THR A 22 -14.52 1.87 1.63
CA THR A 22 -15.73 2.58 2.03
C THR A 22 -15.93 2.52 3.54
N ASN A 23 -15.76 1.35 4.13
CA ASN A 23 -15.90 1.19 5.58
C ASN A 23 -14.86 2.00 6.34
N LEU A 24 -13.63 2.06 5.86
CA LEU A 24 -12.59 2.88 6.47
C LEU A 24 -12.91 4.37 6.39
N SER A 25 -13.52 4.83 5.30
CA SER A 25 -13.89 6.24 5.16
C SER A 25 -15.01 6.65 6.11
N PHE A 26 -15.84 5.71 6.55
CA PHE A 26 -16.90 5.97 7.52
C PHE A 26 -16.50 5.69 8.97
N TYR A 27 -15.32 5.13 9.20
CA TYR A 27 -14.87 4.79 10.55
C TYR A 27 -14.77 6.01 11.46
N SER A 28 -14.35 7.14 10.92
CA SER A 28 -14.31 8.40 11.65
C SER A 28 -14.74 9.54 10.74
N LEU A 29 -15.95 10.04 10.93
CA LEU A 29 -16.51 11.12 10.11
C LEU A 29 -15.92 12.47 10.47
N ASP A 30 -15.58 12.69 11.73
CA ASP A 30 -15.06 13.97 12.22
C ASP A 30 -13.56 14.13 11.96
N THR A 31 -12.82 13.03 12.00
CA THR A 31 -11.37 13.05 11.78
C THR A 31 -11.02 11.97 10.75
N PRO A 32 -10.82 12.37 9.47
CA PRO A 32 -10.48 11.39 8.44
C PRO A 32 -9.20 10.62 8.79
N VAL A 33 -9.21 9.31 8.51
CA VAL A 33 -8.03 8.48 8.65
C VAL A 33 -7.00 8.91 7.60
N ARG A 34 -5.83 9.36 8.04
CA ARG A 34 -4.75 9.80 7.17
C ARG A 34 -3.59 8.81 7.09
N THR A 35 -3.40 8.04 8.15
CA THR A 35 -2.37 7.02 8.25
C THR A 35 -3.01 5.70 8.62
N LEU A 36 -2.55 4.63 7.99
CA LEU A 36 -3.04 3.29 8.22
C LEU A 36 -1.87 2.32 8.23
N VAL A 37 -1.87 1.42 9.21
CA VAL A 37 -0.88 0.34 9.29
C VAL A 37 -1.60 -0.99 9.11
N VAL A 38 -1.07 -1.82 8.22
CA VAL A 38 -1.54 -3.18 8.03
C VAL A 38 -0.47 -4.12 8.59
N THR A 39 -0.88 -4.98 9.49
CA THR A 39 0.01 -5.93 10.13
C THR A 39 -0.66 -7.30 10.25
N SER A 40 0.15 -8.32 10.46
CA SER A 40 -0.34 -9.68 10.70
C SER A 40 0.56 -10.36 11.75
N PRO A 41 0.05 -11.38 12.47
CA PRO A 41 0.85 -12.04 13.51
C PRO A 41 1.97 -12.91 12.96
N ALA A 42 1.95 -13.27 11.69
CA ALA A 42 2.95 -14.14 11.08
C ALA A 42 3.27 -13.71 9.65
N ALA A 43 4.45 -14.08 9.17
CA ALA A 43 4.85 -13.87 7.80
C ALA A 43 4.00 -14.77 6.85
N GLY A 44 3.78 -14.29 5.62
CA GLY A 44 3.09 -15.09 4.60
C GLY A 44 1.57 -15.08 4.68
N GLU A 45 0.97 -14.18 5.47
CA GLU A 45 -0.49 -14.09 5.62
C GLU A 45 -1.14 -13.10 4.64
N GLY A 46 -0.45 -12.70 3.58
CA GLY A 46 -1.00 -11.80 2.56
C GLY A 46 -1.03 -10.33 2.97
N LYS A 47 -0.30 -9.96 4.01
CA LYS A 47 -0.23 -8.59 4.52
C LYS A 47 0.15 -7.58 3.45
N SER A 48 1.23 -7.82 2.72
CA SER A 48 1.71 -6.91 1.67
C SER A 48 0.77 -6.82 0.49
N THR A 49 0.19 -7.94 0.08
CA THR A 49 -0.80 -7.99 -0.99
C THR A 49 -2.06 -7.21 -0.60
N THR A 50 -2.54 -7.38 0.62
CA THR A 50 -3.70 -6.65 1.14
C THR A 50 -3.42 -5.14 1.17
N LEU A 51 -2.26 -4.75 1.70
CA LEU A 51 -1.90 -3.34 1.79
C LEU A 51 -1.78 -2.71 0.41
N ALA A 52 -1.12 -3.36 -0.53
CA ALA A 52 -0.93 -2.84 -1.88
C ALA A 52 -2.27 -2.69 -2.62
N ASN A 53 -3.13 -3.69 -2.56
CA ASN A 53 -4.46 -3.62 -3.19
C ASN A 53 -5.33 -2.54 -2.56
N LEU A 54 -5.30 -2.40 -1.24
CA LEU A 54 -6.04 -1.35 -0.55
C LEU A 54 -5.53 0.04 -0.96
N ALA A 55 -4.22 0.22 -1.04
CA ALA A 55 -3.62 1.49 -1.46
C ALA A 55 -4.03 1.86 -2.89
N VAL A 56 -4.00 0.90 -3.82
CA VAL A 56 -4.47 1.10 -5.19
C VAL A 56 -5.94 1.53 -5.21
N THR A 57 -6.77 0.86 -4.43
CA THR A 57 -8.21 1.15 -4.35
C THR A 57 -8.46 2.56 -3.81
N ILE A 58 -7.72 2.99 -2.80
CA ILE A 58 -7.81 4.34 -2.25
C ILE A 58 -7.36 5.38 -3.29
N ALA A 59 -6.26 5.11 -3.98
CA ALA A 59 -5.76 6.00 -5.03
C ALA A 59 -6.75 6.12 -6.18
N GLN A 60 -7.43 5.04 -6.55
CA GLN A 60 -8.45 5.04 -7.60
C GLN A 60 -9.66 5.92 -7.25
N SER A 61 -9.86 6.23 -5.99
CA SER A 61 -10.92 7.16 -5.56
C SER A 61 -10.53 8.63 -5.71
N GLY A 62 -9.33 8.92 -6.21
CA GLY A 62 -8.84 10.28 -6.43
C GLY A 62 -7.99 10.83 -5.29
N ARG A 63 -7.71 10.03 -4.26
CA ARG A 63 -6.88 10.48 -3.13
C ARG A 63 -5.40 10.21 -3.40
N LYS A 64 -4.56 11.18 -3.10
CA LYS A 64 -3.12 10.95 -3.10
C LYS A 64 -2.76 9.95 -2.02
N THR A 65 -2.05 8.90 -2.39
CA THR A 65 -1.74 7.79 -1.50
C THR A 65 -0.25 7.51 -1.54
N ILE A 66 0.36 7.43 -0.36
CA ILE A 66 1.76 7.03 -0.21
C ILE A 66 1.78 5.67 0.47
N LEU A 67 2.42 4.72 -0.17
CA LEU A 67 2.58 3.37 0.33
C LEU A 67 4.02 3.20 0.81
N VAL A 68 4.17 2.79 2.07
CA VAL A 68 5.49 2.60 2.68
C VAL A 68 5.67 1.14 3.06
N ASP A 69 6.73 0.52 2.56
CA ASP A 69 7.11 -0.82 2.97
C ASP A 69 8.05 -0.73 4.16
N CYS A 70 7.51 -1.01 5.35
CA CYS A 70 8.27 -1.01 6.60
C CYS A 70 8.81 -2.39 6.95
N ASP A 71 8.63 -3.40 6.11
CA ASP A 71 9.23 -4.71 6.29
C ASP A 71 10.67 -4.67 5.78
N LEU A 72 11.60 -4.35 6.65
CA LEU A 72 13.01 -4.20 6.30
C LEU A 72 13.73 -5.53 6.08
N ARG A 73 13.11 -6.64 6.48
CA ARG A 73 13.70 -7.97 6.33
C ARG A 73 13.30 -8.63 5.01
N ARG A 74 12.02 -8.54 4.65
CA ARG A 74 11.47 -9.18 3.45
C ARG A 74 10.55 -8.22 2.72
N PRO A 75 11.06 -7.09 2.21
CA PRO A 75 10.23 -6.14 1.50
C PRO A 75 9.74 -6.74 0.17
N THR A 76 8.45 -6.58 -0.11
CA THR A 76 7.83 -7.15 -1.31
C THR A 76 7.00 -6.15 -2.10
N LEU A 77 6.69 -4.97 -1.55
CA LEU A 77 5.85 -3.99 -2.23
C LEU A 77 6.46 -3.52 -3.56
N HIS A 78 7.78 -3.39 -3.62
CA HIS A 78 8.47 -2.99 -4.85
C HIS A 78 8.22 -4.00 -5.98
N GLU A 79 8.18 -5.29 -5.67
CA GLU A 79 7.88 -6.33 -6.66
C GLU A 79 6.44 -6.28 -7.12
N LEU A 80 5.48 -6.09 -6.18
CA LEU A 80 4.07 -5.99 -6.48
C LEU A 80 3.74 -4.80 -7.36
N LEU A 81 4.48 -3.71 -7.21
CA LEU A 81 4.25 -2.46 -7.94
C LEU A 81 5.20 -2.29 -9.13
N GLY A 82 6.09 -3.26 -9.38
CA GLY A 82 7.02 -3.21 -10.49
C GLY A 82 8.04 -2.08 -10.40
N ARG A 83 8.51 -1.78 -9.19
CA ARG A 83 9.46 -0.69 -8.94
C ARG A 83 10.76 -1.22 -8.35
N PRO A 84 11.88 -0.48 -8.53
CA PRO A 84 13.15 -0.86 -7.92
C PRO A 84 13.05 -0.85 -6.40
N MET A 85 13.77 -1.75 -5.75
CA MET A 85 13.83 -1.82 -4.30
C MET A 85 14.54 -0.60 -3.69
N SER A 86 15.49 -0.03 -4.38
CA SER A 86 16.32 1.08 -3.91
C SER A 86 16.17 2.28 -4.85
N PRO A 87 16.19 3.52 -4.33
CA PRO A 87 16.28 3.90 -2.91
C PRO A 87 14.96 3.68 -2.16
N GLY A 88 15.03 3.61 -0.85
CA GLY A 88 13.85 3.39 -0.03
C GLY A 88 14.01 3.90 1.41
N LEU A 89 13.13 3.42 2.28
CA LEU A 89 13.08 3.85 3.67
C LEU A 89 14.42 3.63 4.41
N THR A 90 15.07 2.49 4.15
CA THR A 90 16.36 2.18 4.78
C THR A 90 17.41 3.24 4.46
N ASP A 91 17.43 3.75 3.23
CA ASP A 91 18.35 4.80 2.83
C ASP A 91 18.13 6.09 3.60
N VAL A 92 16.86 6.43 3.85
CA VAL A 92 16.51 7.59 4.68
C VAL A 92 16.96 7.38 6.12
N LEU A 93 16.69 6.20 6.69
CA LEU A 93 17.07 5.89 8.06
C LEU A 93 18.59 5.89 8.28
N LEU A 94 19.35 5.52 7.24
CA LEU A 94 20.81 5.53 7.28
C LEU A 94 21.41 6.91 6.95
N GLY A 95 20.56 7.89 6.61
CA GLY A 95 21.01 9.23 6.26
C GLY A 95 21.64 9.34 4.86
N ALA A 96 21.42 8.34 4.01
CA ALA A 96 21.98 8.33 2.65
C ALA A 96 21.25 9.30 1.71
N ASN A 97 20.01 9.64 2.01
CA ASN A 97 19.20 10.57 1.21
C ASN A 97 18.62 11.67 2.08
N ASP A 98 18.76 12.92 1.66
CA ASP A 98 18.17 14.07 2.32
C ASP A 98 16.69 14.24 1.97
N ARG A 99 16.26 13.66 0.86
CA ARG A 99 14.88 13.74 0.39
C ARG A 99 14.18 12.39 0.56
N MET A 100 12.87 12.43 0.81
CA MET A 100 12.05 11.23 0.82
C MET A 100 12.08 10.59 -0.57
N PRO A 101 12.58 9.34 -0.70
CA PRO A 101 12.76 8.69 -2.00
C PRO A 101 11.45 8.07 -2.51
N LEU A 102 10.48 8.93 -2.82
CA LEU A 102 9.18 8.50 -3.35
C LEU A 102 9.31 8.09 -4.81
N GLN A 103 8.73 6.95 -5.16
CA GLN A 103 8.65 6.46 -6.53
C GLN A 103 7.19 6.45 -6.96
N GLN A 104 6.91 7.11 -8.08
CA GLN A 104 5.55 7.15 -8.60
C GLN A 104 5.20 5.84 -9.29
N THR A 105 4.00 5.34 -9.04
CA THR A 105 3.45 4.17 -9.72
C THR A 105 2.22 4.56 -10.53
N ASP A 106 1.83 3.68 -11.43
CA ASP A 106 0.66 3.92 -12.28
C ASP A 106 -0.68 3.77 -11.55
#